data_bbd881467120fd656ea525ea4e2c677f
#
_entry.id   bbd881467120fd656ea525ea4e2c677f
#
_cell.length_a   1.000
_cell.length_b   1.000
_cell.length_c   1.000
_cell.angle_alpha   90.00
_cell.angle_beta   90.00
_cell.angle_gamma   90.00
#
_symmetry.space_group_name_H-M   'P 1'
#
loop_
_entity.id
_entity.type
_entity.pdbx_description
1 polymer ?
#
loop_
_entity_poly.entity_id
_entity_poly.type
_entity_poly.pdbx_seq_one_letter_code
_entity_poly.pdbx_strand_id
1 'polypeptide(L)'
;THTISLISDEHGEIADCNSDEFEFNEKNFTKNFEGTFNGKRIEYRASVKQKILYERDDYKSPTASFFYTEYIVDDNKNRPIIFSFNGGPGSASLWLHVGVLGPKIVKVPSNADDDGSPPFKIVDNSQSPLSDADLVFIDPVGTGYSRAVGCHKPEEFWGVNEDPKIIAEFIRRWISDNNRWNSPRYILGESYGGIRGPLLVSELRSGSITPIEINGLLLVSPASDYQYLTFHPGNNSPHYGFLPSYAATAYYLSLI
;
A
#
# COMPACT_ATOMS: atom_id res chain seq x y z
N THR A 1 -10.33 25.00 0.36
CA THR A 1 -11.47 24.12 0.09
C THR A 1 -11.87 24.33 -1.36
N HIS A 2 -11.25 23.58 -2.28
CA HIS A 2 -11.71 23.53 -3.65
C HIS A 2 -12.58 22.28 -3.78
N THR A 3 -13.86 22.49 -3.96
CA THR A 3 -14.85 21.47 -4.25
C THR A 3 -14.68 21.09 -5.70
N ILE A 4 -14.28 19.85 -5.98
CA ILE A 4 -14.37 19.29 -7.34
C ILE A 4 -15.85 18.98 -7.54
N SER A 5 -16.55 19.79 -8.29
CA SER A 5 -17.90 19.47 -8.75
C SER A 5 -17.79 18.63 -10.03
N LEU A 6 -18.09 17.36 -9.93
CA LEU A 6 -18.42 16.54 -11.10
C LEU A 6 -19.78 17.02 -11.62
N ILE A 7 -19.78 17.67 -12.76
CA ILE A 7 -21.00 17.99 -13.48
C ILE A 7 -21.33 16.75 -14.34
N SER A 8 -22.22 15.91 -13.86
CA SER A 8 -22.92 14.96 -14.72
C SER A 8 -24.17 15.65 -15.23
N ASP A 9 -24.29 15.82 -16.54
CA ASP A 9 -25.57 16.14 -17.14
C ASP A 9 -26.46 14.90 -17.23
N GLU A 10 -27.76 15.11 -17.36
CA GLU A 10 -28.78 14.03 -17.30
C GLU A 10 -28.74 13.06 -18.51
N HIS A 11 -27.76 13.16 -19.41
CA HIS A 11 -27.66 12.38 -20.64
C HIS A 11 -26.45 11.48 -20.75
N GLY A 12 -25.58 11.42 -19.73
CA GLY A 12 -24.49 10.43 -19.69
C GLY A 12 -23.42 10.59 -20.76
N GLU A 13 -23.41 11.67 -21.51
CA GLU A 13 -22.31 12.04 -22.41
C GLU A 13 -21.19 12.63 -21.57
N ILE A 14 -19.98 12.07 -21.71
CA ILE A 14 -18.75 12.59 -21.11
C ILE A 14 -18.52 13.93 -21.82
N ALA A 15 -18.72 15.04 -21.10
CA ALA A 15 -18.26 16.34 -21.59
C ALA A 15 -16.77 16.19 -21.94
N ASP A 16 -16.36 16.74 -23.10
CA ASP A 16 -14.96 16.70 -23.53
C ASP A 16 -14.08 17.18 -22.39
N CYS A 17 -13.40 16.20 -21.76
CA CYS A 17 -12.54 16.48 -20.63
C CYS A 17 -11.28 17.17 -21.17
N ASN A 18 -11.10 18.43 -20.84
CA ASN A 18 -9.93 19.20 -21.25
C ASN A 18 -8.82 19.03 -20.21
N SER A 19 -7.77 18.29 -20.54
CA SER A 19 -6.62 18.05 -19.67
C SER A 19 -5.87 19.34 -19.28
N ASP A 20 -5.96 20.41 -20.05
CA ASP A 20 -5.27 21.68 -19.80
C ASP A 20 -5.86 22.48 -18.61
N GLU A 21 -7.01 22.06 -18.05
CA GLU A 21 -7.67 22.74 -16.93
C GLU A 21 -7.21 22.23 -15.56
N PHE A 22 -6.37 21.19 -15.49
CA PHE A 22 -5.97 20.59 -14.22
C PHE A 22 -4.57 21.04 -13.78
N GLU A 23 -4.52 21.91 -12.80
CA GLU A 23 -3.29 22.24 -12.08
C GLU A 23 -3.25 21.51 -10.74
N PHE A 24 -2.30 20.58 -10.58
CA PHE A 24 -2.11 19.81 -9.34
C PHE A 24 -0.81 20.23 -8.65
N ASN A 25 -0.94 20.66 -7.42
CA ASN A 25 0.20 20.93 -6.53
C ASN A 25 0.38 19.75 -5.56
N GLU A 26 1.46 18.97 -5.72
CA GLU A 26 1.79 17.87 -4.82
C GLU A 26 1.99 18.38 -3.38
N LYS A 27 1.25 17.81 -2.44
CA LYS A 27 1.38 18.15 -1.02
C LYS A 27 2.42 17.25 -0.37
N ASN A 28 3.25 17.87 0.47
CA ASN A 28 4.34 17.17 1.14
C ASN A 28 4.52 17.72 2.56
N PHE A 29 4.41 16.85 3.55
CA PHE A 29 4.70 17.16 4.94
C PHE A 29 5.80 16.25 5.43
N THR A 30 6.87 16.84 5.94
CA THR A 30 8.06 16.10 6.39
C THR A 30 8.48 16.57 7.77
N LYS A 31 8.87 15.62 8.62
CA LYS A 31 9.41 15.88 9.95
C LYS A 31 10.45 14.83 10.32
N ASN A 32 11.50 15.26 11.03
CA ASN A 32 12.54 14.39 11.54
C ASN A 32 12.16 13.85 12.92
N PHE A 33 12.53 12.60 13.13
CA PHE A 33 12.29 11.86 14.36
C PHE A 33 13.51 11.03 14.72
N GLU A 34 13.53 10.53 15.94
CA GLU A 34 14.44 9.49 16.39
C GLU A 34 13.68 8.36 17.07
N GLY A 35 14.23 7.17 17.04
CA GLY A 35 13.64 5.99 17.69
C GLY A 35 14.66 4.89 17.89
N THR A 36 14.30 3.87 18.68
CA THR A 36 15.13 2.68 18.86
C THR A 36 14.39 1.47 18.28
N PHE A 37 14.99 0.86 17.25
CA PHE A 37 14.42 -0.27 16.52
C PHE A 37 15.40 -1.42 16.53
N ASN A 38 14.97 -2.60 17.00
CA ASN A 38 15.82 -3.79 17.14
C ASN A 38 17.14 -3.49 17.86
N GLY A 39 17.09 -2.65 18.92
CA GLY A 39 18.25 -2.23 19.70
C GLY A 39 19.15 -1.17 19.07
N LYS A 40 18.84 -0.69 17.83
CA LYS A 40 19.60 0.36 17.15
C LYS A 40 18.86 1.71 17.29
N ARG A 41 19.57 2.74 17.79
CA ARG A 41 19.06 4.11 17.76
C ARG A 41 19.21 4.69 16.36
N ILE A 42 18.14 5.21 15.80
CA ILE A 42 18.05 5.65 14.41
C ILE A 42 17.36 7.00 14.36
N GLU A 43 17.97 7.95 13.67
CA GLU A 43 17.35 9.18 13.22
C GLU A 43 16.73 8.95 11.84
N TYR A 44 15.50 9.39 11.65
CA TYR A 44 14.78 9.18 10.39
C TYR A 44 13.85 10.32 10.07
N ARG A 45 13.58 10.46 8.80
CA ARG A 45 12.60 11.40 8.27
C ARG A 45 11.29 10.66 7.99
N ALA A 46 10.20 11.15 8.55
CA ALA A 46 8.85 10.72 8.23
C ALA A 46 8.20 11.73 7.30
N SER A 47 7.66 11.28 6.19
CA SER A 47 6.98 12.14 5.23
C SER A 47 5.63 11.55 4.86
N VAL A 48 4.63 12.42 4.76
CA VAL A 48 3.33 12.15 4.15
C VAL A 48 3.26 12.95 2.87
N LYS A 49 3.08 12.26 1.75
CA LYS A 49 3.23 12.87 0.44
C LYS A 49 2.09 12.50 -0.50
N GLN A 50 1.88 13.39 -1.45
CA GLN A 50 1.04 13.18 -2.62
C GLN A 50 1.92 13.16 -3.86
N LYS A 51 1.70 12.22 -4.76
CA LYS A 51 2.37 12.11 -6.05
C LYS A 51 1.37 12.03 -7.16
N ILE A 52 1.49 12.92 -8.13
CA ILE A 52 0.65 12.89 -9.33
C ILE A 52 1.37 12.09 -10.41
N LEU A 53 0.67 11.13 -10.96
CA LEU A 53 1.11 10.41 -12.16
C LEU A 53 0.42 10.99 -13.39
N TYR A 54 1.12 10.96 -14.49
CA TYR A 54 0.69 11.47 -15.79
C TYR A 54 0.75 10.37 -16.83
N GLU A 55 0.01 10.52 -17.91
CA GLU A 55 0.14 9.66 -19.08
C GLU A 55 1.60 9.54 -19.51
N ARG A 56 1.96 8.35 -20.01
CA ARG A 56 3.37 8.05 -20.34
C ARG A 56 3.92 9.00 -21.40
N ASP A 57 3.11 9.34 -22.38
CA ASP A 57 3.49 10.13 -23.56
C ASP A 57 2.97 11.57 -23.48
N ASP A 58 2.23 11.91 -22.43
CA ASP A 58 1.68 13.26 -22.22
C ASP A 58 1.74 13.68 -20.75
N TYR A 59 2.77 14.43 -20.41
CA TYR A 59 2.99 14.99 -19.07
C TYR A 59 1.99 16.07 -18.65
N LYS A 60 1.03 16.42 -19.51
CA LYS A 60 -0.05 17.34 -19.18
C LYS A 60 -1.33 16.62 -18.79
N SER A 61 -1.46 15.33 -19.09
CA SER A 61 -2.63 14.52 -18.79
C SER A 61 -2.44 13.75 -17.49
N PRO A 62 -2.89 14.28 -16.33
CA PRO A 62 -2.78 13.59 -15.04
C PRO A 62 -3.74 12.41 -14.99
N THR A 63 -3.28 11.27 -14.45
CA THR A 63 -4.04 10.02 -14.40
C THR A 63 -4.46 9.65 -12.99
N ALA A 64 -3.53 9.72 -12.06
CA ALA A 64 -3.76 9.31 -10.68
C ALA A 64 -2.98 10.18 -9.69
N SER A 65 -3.58 10.40 -8.53
CA SER A 65 -2.96 11.02 -7.38
C SER A 65 -2.74 9.95 -6.32
N PHE A 66 -1.51 9.60 -6.06
CA PHE A 66 -1.12 8.69 -4.98
C PHE A 66 -0.85 9.44 -3.70
N PHE A 67 -1.46 8.97 -2.62
CA PHE A 67 -1.11 9.33 -1.27
C PHE A 67 -0.26 8.21 -0.67
N TYR A 68 0.85 8.58 -0.04
CA TYR A 68 1.75 7.62 0.56
C TYR A 68 2.48 8.19 1.77
N THR A 69 2.94 7.29 2.63
CA THR A 69 3.77 7.63 3.78
C THR A 69 5.11 6.94 3.66
N GLU A 70 6.19 7.67 3.89
CA GLU A 70 7.53 7.10 3.86
C GLU A 70 8.32 7.42 5.13
N TYR A 71 9.18 6.48 5.49
CA TYR A 71 10.15 6.58 6.57
C TYR A 71 11.52 6.30 5.98
N ILE A 72 12.36 7.32 5.95
CA ILE A 72 13.67 7.28 5.30
C ILE A 72 14.75 7.56 6.35
N VAL A 73 15.73 6.69 6.44
CA VAL A 73 16.94 6.90 7.21
C VAL A 73 17.94 7.57 6.29
N ASP A 74 18.36 8.78 6.64
CA ASP A 74 19.08 9.67 5.75
C ASP A 74 20.45 9.16 5.33
N ASP A 75 20.85 9.61 4.12
CA ASP A 75 22.17 9.57 3.46
C ASP A 75 22.66 8.23 2.89
N ASN A 76 22.03 7.11 3.15
CA ASN A 76 22.42 5.86 2.50
C ASN A 76 21.49 5.50 1.32
N LYS A 77 21.82 5.99 0.14
CA LYS A 77 21.07 5.71 -1.09
C LYS A 77 21.13 4.26 -1.58
N ASN A 78 21.92 3.42 -0.93
CA ASN A 78 21.97 1.98 -1.18
C ASN A 78 21.19 1.16 -0.13
N ARG A 79 20.56 1.83 0.84
CA ARG A 79 19.75 1.18 1.86
C ARG A 79 18.57 0.44 1.23
N PRO A 80 18.20 -0.78 1.69
CA PRO A 80 17.01 -1.48 1.22
C PRO A 80 15.73 -0.65 1.36
N ILE A 81 14.77 -0.87 0.48
CA ILE A 81 13.46 -0.23 0.49
C ILE A 81 12.39 -1.31 0.51
N ILE A 82 11.39 -1.15 1.37
CA ILE A 82 10.18 -1.98 1.39
C ILE A 82 8.99 -1.13 0.94
N PHE A 83 8.44 -1.45 -0.21
CA PHE A 83 7.17 -0.90 -0.68
C PHE A 83 6.04 -1.78 -0.15
N SER A 84 5.14 -1.21 0.64
CA SER A 84 4.11 -1.95 1.37
C SER A 84 2.72 -1.48 1.01
N PHE A 85 1.78 -2.42 0.91
CA PHE A 85 0.36 -2.15 0.70
C PHE A 85 -0.52 -3.22 1.34
N ASN A 86 -1.65 -2.78 1.90
CA ASN A 86 -2.71 -3.69 2.34
C ASN A 86 -3.49 -4.26 1.14
N GLY A 87 -4.37 -5.19 1.43
CA GLY A 87 -5.20 -5.88 0.45
C GLY A 87 -6.61 -5.30 0.30
N GLY A 88 -7.60 -6.10 0.52
CA GLY A 88 -9.00 -5.91 0.27
C GLY A 88 -9.48 -6.74 -0.92
N PRO A 89 -9.43 -6.27 -2.18
CA PRO A 89 -8.99 -4.95 -2.64
C PRO A 89 -9.81 -3.79 -2.07
N GLY A 90 -9.20 -2.60 -1.99
CA GLY A 90 -9.88 -1.39 -1.53
C GLY A 90 -9.43 -0.86 -0.16
N SER A 91 -8.43 -1.49 0.48
CA SER A 91 -7.86 -0.99 1.74
C SER A 91 -6.67 -0.07 1.52
N ALA A 92 -6.65 1.04 2.25
CA ALA A 92 -5.44 1.85 2.43
C ALA A 92 -4.39 1.07 3.21
N SER A 93 -3.13 1.47 3.13
CA SER A 93 -2.00 0.75 3.76
C SER A 93 -1.91 0.93 5.28
N LEU A 94 -3.00 1.33 5.91
CA LEU A 94 -3.12 1.66 7.32
C LEU A 94 -2.76 0.51 8.25
N TRP A 95 -3.25 -0.72 7.97
CA TRP A 95 -3.06 -1.87 8.85
C TRP A 95 -1.60 -2.29 8.94
N LEU A 96 -0.89 -2.30 7.82
CA LEU A 96 0.55 -2.55 7.81
C LEU A 96 1.32 -1.37 8.41
N HIS A 97 0.91 -0.15 8.12
CA HIS A 97 1.60 1.07 8.55
C HIS A 97 1.59 1.21 10.07
N VAL A 98 0.40 1.42 10.67
CA VAL A 98 0.28 1.69 12.11
C VAL A 98 -0.11 0.47 12.93
N GLY A 99 -0.23 -0.69 12.31
CA GLY A 99 -0.52 -1.96 12.98
C GLY A 99 0.69 -2.86 13.15
N VAL A 100 1.67 -2.81 12.22
CA VAL A 100 2.75 -3.82 12.16
C VAL A 100 4.14 -3.20 11.93
N LEU A 101 4.34 -2.45 10.83
CA LEU A 101 5.69 -2.15 10.32
C LEU A 101 6.18 -0.75 10.67
N GLY A 102 5.30 0.21 10.81
CA GLY A 102 5.69 1.60 11.05
C GLY A 102 6.49 1.77 12.34
N PRO A 103 7.24 2.88 12.47
CA PRO A 103 8.02 3.17 13.68
C PRO A 103 7.14 3.41 14.91
N LYS A 104 5.86 3.67 14.70
CA LYS A 104 4.83 3.77 15.75
C LYS A 104 3.63 2.92 15.36
N ILE A 105 3.07 2.23 16.34
CA ILE A 105 1.92 1.36 16.15
C ILE A 105 0.83 1.65 17.17
N VAL A 106 -0.41 1.33 16.80
CA VAL A 106 -1.53 1.30 17.74
C VAL A 106 -1.34 0.09 18.66
N LYS A 107 -1.36 0.32 19.97
CA LYS A 107 -1.31 -0.78 20.94
C LYS A 107 -2.66 -1.47 20.97
N VAL A 108 -2.69 -2.70 20.48
CA VAL A 108 -3.84 -3.59 20.56
C VAL A 108 -3.57 -4.63 21.64
N PRO A 109 -4.43 -4.76 22.67
CA PRO A 109 -4.31 -5.82 23.67
C PRO A 109 -4.40 -7.20 23.00
N SER A 110 -3.63 -8.16 23.52
CA SER A 110 -3.64 -9.54 23.01
C SER A 110 -4.59 -10.47 23.77
N ASN A 111 -5.25 -9.94 24.80
CA ASN A 111 -6.25 -10.66 25.59
C ASN A 111 -7.67 -10.23 25.22
N ALA A 112 -8.63 -11.13 25.35
CA ALA A 112 -10.03 -10.87 25.06
C ALA A 112 -10.76 -10.02 26.13
N ASP A 113 -10.04 -9.56 27.16
CA ASP A 113 -10.60 -8.77 28.28
C ASP A 113 -10.78 -7.29 27.91
N ASP A 114 -10.09 -6.83 26.84
CA ASP A 114 -10.21 -5.45 26.35
C ASP A 114 -11.25 -5.42 25.24
N ASP A 115 -12.25 -4.57 25.39
CA ASP A 115 -13.34 -4.40 24.44
C ASP A 115 -12.93 -3.60 23.18
N GLY A 116 -11.67 -3.14 23.09
CA GLY A 116 -11.18 -2.35 21.99
C GLY A 116 -11.73 -0.93 21.93
N SER A 117 -12.25 -0.41 23.04
CA SER A 117 -12.80 0.96 23.11
C SER A 117 -11.70 2.02 23.12
N PRO A 118 -11.95 3.22 22.56
CA PRO A 118 -11.04 4.35 22.70
C PRO A 118 -10.89 4.82 24.15
N PRO A 119 -9.78 5.47 24.53
CA PRO A 119 -8.74 5.99 23.64
C PRO A 119 -7.68 4.98 23.27
N PHE A 120 -7.39 4.87 21.95
CA PHE A 120 -6.30 4.03 21.46
C PHE A 120 -4.94 4.66 21.73
N LYS A 121 -4.01 3.87 22.24
CA LYS A 121 -2.64 4.34 22.52
C LYS A 121 -1.74 4.06 21.31
N ILE A 122 -1.02 5.08 20.87
CA ILE A 122 0.07 4.94 19.91
C ILE A 122 1.37 4.78 20.72
N VAL A 123 2.12 3.74 20.42
CA VAL A 123 3.38 3.40 21.09
C VAL A 123 4.52 3.23 20.06
N ASP A 124 5.76 3.32 20.54
CA ASP A 124 6.91 3.04 19.70
C ASP A 124 6.97 1.55 19.33
N ASN A 125 7.24 1.28 18.05
CA ASN A 125 7.41 -0.08 17.55
C ASN A 125 8.89 -0.45 17.55
N SER A 126 9.36 -1.03 18.65
CA SER A 126 10.75 -1.45 18.77
C SER A 126 11.19 -2.52 17.75
N GLN A 127 10.23 -3.19 17.09
CA GLN A 127 10.47 -4.24 16.10
C GLN A 127 10.28 -3.76 14.66
N SER A 128 10.12 -2.46 14.45
CA SER A 128 10.00 -1.93 13.10
C SER A 128 11.21 -2.31 12.23
N PRO A 129 10.99 -2.78 11.00
CA PRO A 129 12.07 -3.07 10.04
C PRO A 129 12.82 -1.81 9.59
N LEU A 130 12.43 -0.63 10.08
CA LEU A 130 13.16 0.61 9.86
C LEU A 130 14.60 0.55 10.37
N SER A 131 14.95 -0.41 11.24
CA SER A 131 16.34 -0.69 11.60
C SER A 131 17.23 -1.06 10.41
N ASP A 132 16.67 -1.66 9.36
CA ASP A 132 17.43 -2.28 8.28
C ASP A 132 16.99 -1.85 6.87
N ALA A 133 15.77 -1.30 6.72
CA ALA A 133 15.22 -0.85 5.45
C ALA A 133 14.43 0.45 5.61
N ASP A 134 14.36 1.23 4.54
CA ASP A 134 13.41 2.33 4.42
C ASP A 134 12.03 1.78 4.10
N LEU A 135 10.97 2.47 4.55
CA LEU A 135 9.61 2.01 4.42
C LEU A 135 8.78 2.99 3.59
N VAL A 136 8.04 2.47 2.63
CA VAL A 136 7.10 3.24 1.80
C VAL A 136 5.74 2.55 1.82
N PHE A 137 4.74 3.17 2.44
CA PHE A 137 3.37 2.69 2.52
C PHE A 137 2.54 3.39 1.44
N ILE A 138 2.04 2.62 0.50
CA ILE A 138 1.34 3.11 -0.68
C ILE A 138 -0.16 2.87 -0.51
N ASP A 139 -0.97 3.91 -0.63
CA ASP A 139 -2.41 3.75 -0.74
C ASP A 139 -2.76 3.56 -2.22
N PRO A 140 -3.26 2.38 -2.64
CA PRO A 140 -3.72 2.17 -4.02
C PRO A 140 -4.81 3.15 -4.44
N VAL A 141 -4.95 3.40 -5.74
CA VAL A 141 -5.98 4.33 -6.25
C VAL A 141 -7.38 3.91 -5.80
N GLY A 142 -8.14 4.87 -5.28
CA GLY A 142 -9.46 4.63 -4.69
C GLY A 142 -9.43 4.30 -3.20
N THR A 143 -8.26 4.22 -2.57
CA THR A 143 -8.09 3.98 -1.13
C THR A 143 -7.45 5.17 -0.43
N GLY A 144 -7.67 5.31 0.87
CA GLY A 144 -7.13 6.42 1.64
C GLY A 144 -7.45 7.78 1.01
N TYR A 145 -6.41 8.51 0.64
CA TYR A 145 -6.53 9.79 -0.08
C TYR A 145 -6.11 9.68 -1.55
N SER A 146 -5.77 8.48 -2.04
CA SER A 146 -5.41 8.25 -3.44
C SER A 146 -6.64 8.23 -4.34
N ARG A 147 -6.60 8.95 -5.44
CA ARG A 147 -7.74 9.13 -6.36
C ARG A 147 -7.30 9.04 -7.82
N ALA A 148 -8.20 8.59 -8.69
CA ALA A 148 -8.13 8.92 -10.10
C ALA A 148 -8.28 10.44 -10.25
N VAL A 149 -7.57 11.04 -11.18
CA VAL A 149 -7.59 12.49 -11.44
C VAL A 149 -7.60 12.76 -12.94
N GLY A 150 -7.74 14.02 -13.31
CA GLY A 150 -7.89 14.41 -14.70
C GLY A 150 -9.17 13.83 -15.30
N CYS A 151 -9.03 13.26 -16.49
CA CYS A 151 -10.15 12.66 -17.23
C CYS A 151 -10.40 11.19 -16.90
N HIS A 152 -9.70 10.63 -15.90
CA HIS A 152 -9.76 9.21 -15.56
C HIS A 152 -10.79 8.91 -14.49
N LYS A 153 -11.44 7.73 -14.60
CA LYS A 153 -12.38 7.21 -13.62
C LYS A 153 -11.69 6.20 -12.69
N PRO A 154 -12.10 6.09 -11.41
CA PRO A 154 -11.50 5.14 -10.47
C PRO A 154 -11.52 3.69 -10.95
N GLU A 155 -12.57 3.30 -11.68
CA GLU A 155 -12.77 1.94 -12.20
C GLU A 155 -11.67 1.49 -13.16
N GLU A 156 -10.99 2.42 -13.83
CA GLU A 156 -9.87 2.14 -14.74
C GLU A 156 -8.64 1.58 -14.02
N PHE A 157 -8.58 1.74 -12.69
CA PHE A 157 -7.46 1.33 -11.84
C PHE A 157 -7.75 0.12 -10.95
N TRP A 158 -8.98 -0.42 -10.96
CA TRP A 158 -9.39 -1.47 -10.02
C TRP A 158 -9.28 -2.90 -10.56
N GLY A 159 -8.98 -3.06 -11.83
CA GLY A 159 -8.78 -4.39 -12.43
C GLY A 159 -7.56 -5.11 -11.88
N VAL A 160 -7.59 -6.44 -11.91
CA VAL A 160 -6.48 -7.30 -11.44
C VAL A 160 -5.17 -7.00 -12.17
N ASN A 161 -5.25 -6.57 -13.43
CA ASN A 161 -4.10 -6.21 -14.25
C ASN A 161 -3.77 -4.70 -14.19
N GLU A 162 -4.77 -3.85 -14.02
CA GLU A 162 -4.65 -2.40 -14.04
C GLU A 162 -4.04 -1.86 -12.75
N ASP A 163 -4.46 -2.40 -11.61
CA ASP A 163 -3.97 -2.04 -10.27
C ASP A 163 -2.43 -2.22 -10.15
N PRO A 164 -1.81 -3.37 -10.52
CA PRO A 164 -0.36 -3.49 -10.48
C PRO A 164 0.38 -2.56 -11.45
N LYS A 165 -0.19 -2.24 -12.61
CA LYS A 165 0.44 -1.36 -13.59
C LYS A 165 0.63 0.05 -13.06
N ILE A 166 -0.43 0.63 -12.48
CA ILE A 166 -0.35 1.99 -11.96
C ILE A 166 0.54 2.08 -10.71
N ILE A 167 0.56 1.04 -9.87
CA ILE A 167 1.49 0.97 -8.74
C ILE A 167 2.94 0.82 -9.22
N ALA A 168 3.18 0.05 -10.28
CA ALA A 168 4.51 -0.07 -10.88
C ALA A 168 5.02 1.28 -11.40
N GLU A 169 4.14 2.07 -12.03
CA GLU A 169 4.50 3.42 -12.48
C GLU A 169 4.82 4.33 -11.28
N PHE A 170 4.03 4.28 -10.21
CA PHE A 170 4.34 4.99 -8.96
C PHE A 170 5.73 4.61 -8.44
N ILE A 171 6.05 3.32 -8.34
CA ILE A 171 7.35 2.84 -7.83
C ILE A 171 8.49 3.32 -8.72
N ARG A 172 8.34 3.29 -10.04
CA ARG A 172 9.36 3.79 -11.00
C ARG A 172 9.65 5.27 -10.77
N ARG A 173 8.60 6.08 -10.64
CA ARG A 173 8.71 7.52 -10.36
C ARG A 173 9.35 7.75 -9.00
N TRP A 174 8.90 7.05 -7.97
CA TRP A 174 9.46 7.20 -6.63
C TRP A 174 10.97 6.87 -6.59
N ILE A 175 11.40 5.79 -7.24
CA ILE A 175 12.81 5.38 -7.33
C ILE A 175 13.64 6.46 -8.04
N SER A 176 13.11 7.02 -9.13
CA SER A 176 13.78 8.06 -9.92
C SER A 176 13.89 9.37 -9.14
N ASP A 177 12.79 9.85 -8.57
CA ASP A 177 12.74 11.11 -7.83
C ASP A 177 13.63 11.11 -6.58
N ASN A 178 13.77 9.94 -5.95
CA ASN A 178 14.61 9.78 -4.76
C ASN A 178 16.03 9.28 -5.08
N ASN A 179 16.36 9.08 -6.37
CA ASN A 179 17.67 8.58 -6.82
C ASN A 179 18.05 7.25 -6.14
N ARG A 180 17.12 6.27 -6.14
CA ARG A 180 17.26 5.00 -5.41
C ARG A 180 17.37 3.78 -6.34
N TRP A 181 17.91 3.98 -7.56
CA TRP A 181 18.09 2.90 -8.54
C TRP A 181 19.03 1.79 -8.07
N ASN A 182 19.98 2.09 -7.20
CA ASN A 182 20.93 1.11 -6.66
C ASN A 182 20.47 0.42 -5.37
N SER A 183 19.33 0.83 -4.79
CA SER A 183 18.80 0.23 -3.58
C SER A 183 18.23 -1.16 -3.83
N PRO A 184 18.49 -2.16 -2.96
CA PRO A 184 17.71 -3.38 -2.92
C PRO A 184 16.22 -3.07 -2.65
N ARG A 185 15.32 -3.75 -3.37
CA ARG A 185 13.88 -3.45 -3.34
C ARG A 185 13.09 -4.68 -2.94
N TYR A 186 12.15 -4.45 -2.05
CA TYR A 186 11.25 -5.47 -1.54
C TYR A 186 9.81 -5.00 -1.70
N ILE A 187 8.93 -5.91 -2.05
CA ILE A 187 7.48 -5.71 -2.06
C ILE A 187 6.90 -6.45 -0.87
N LEU A 188 6.05 -5.79 -0.09
CA LEU A 188 5.31 -6.42 0.98
C LEU A 188 3.82 -6.20 0.78
N GLY A 189 3.09 -7.31 0.57
CA GLY A 189 1.65 -7.31 0.37
C GLY A 189 0.91 -8.14 1.41
N GLU A 190 -0.18 -7.61 1.93
CA GLU A 190 -1.07 -8.30 2.86
C GLU A 190 -2.37 -8.68 2.16
N SER A 191 -2.92 -9.88 2.47
CA SER A 191 -4.22 -10.36 2.00
C SER A 191 -4.31 -10.41 0.46
N TYR A 192 -5.14 -9.58 -0.20
CA TYR A 192 -5.16 -9.41 -1.66
C TYR A 192 -3.80 -9.00 -2.24
N GLY A 193 -2.89 -8.48 -1.41
CA GLY A 193 -1.49 -8.30 -1.76
C GLY A 193 -0.78 -9.60 -2.20
N GLY A 194 -1.35 -10.77 -1.87
CA GLY A 194 -0.94 -12.08 -2.38
C GLY A 194 -1.17 -12.25 -3.89
N ILE A 195 -2.15 -11.56 -4.46
CA ILE A 195 -2.40 -11.47 -5.91
C ILE A 195 -1.65 -10.27 -6.50
N ARG A 196 -1.84 -9.09 -5.92
CA ARG A 196 -1.20 -7.84 -6.37
C ARG A 196 0.33 -7.94 -6.42
N GLY A 197 0.96 -8.47 -5.38
CA GLY A 197 2.41 -8.52 -5.26
C GLY A 197 3.11 -9.24 -6.40
N PRO A 198 2.78 -10.50 -6.72
CA PRO A 198 3.36 -11.22 -7.84
C PRO A 198 3.13 -10.54 -9.20
N LEU A 199 1.93 -10.00 -9.44
CA LEU A 199 1.62 -9.28 -10.67
C LEU A 199 2.42 -7.98 -10.78
N LEU A 200 2.57 -7.25 -9.67
CA LEU A 200 3.40 -6.05 -9.59
C LEU A 200 4.87 -6.35 -9.87
N VAL A 201 5.41 -7.44 -9.33
CA VAL A 201 6.78 -7.89 -9.63
C VAL A 201 6.95 -8.18 -11.12
N SER A 202 5.97 -8.87 -11.73
CA SER A 202 5.95 -9.12 -13.17
C SER A 202 5.91 -7.83 -13.98
N GLU A 203 5.06 -6.88 -13.60
CA GLU A 203 4.91 -5.60 -14.29
C GLU A 203 6.17 -4.71 -14.15
N LEU A 204 6.80 -4.68 -12.98
CA LEU A 204 8.05 -3.96 -12.77
C LEU A 204 9.18 -4.51 -13.63
N ARG A 205 9.19 -5.83 -13.85
CA ARG A 205 10.21 -6.52 -14.62
C ARG A 205 10.01 -6.41 -16.13
N SER A 206 8.78 -6.50 -16.62
CA SER A 206 8.46 -6.60 -18.05
C SER A 206 7.65 -5.44 -18.62
N GLY A 207 6.95 -4.67 -17.79
CA GLY A 207 5.99 -3.63 -18.21
C GLY A 207 6.62 -2.32 -18.71
N SER A 208 7.96 -2.23 -18.83
CA SER A 208 8.64 -1.01 -19.29
C SER A 208 9.96 -1.32 -19.97
N ILE A 209 10.47 -0.32 -20.73
CA ILE A 209 11.79 -0.36 -21.37
C ILE A 209 12.92 -0.50 -20.32
N THR A 210 12.71 0.03 -19.11
CA THR A 210 13.67 -0.09 -18.01
C THR A 210 13.13 -1.06 -16.96
N PRO A 211 13.55 -2.34 -16.99
CA PRO A 211 13.15 -3.32 -15.99
C PRO A 211 13.62 -2.94 -14.59
N ILE A 212 12.77 -3.21 -13.60
CA ILE A 212 13.12 -3.09 -12.19
C ILE A 212 13.11 -4.47 -11.57
N GLU A 213 14.26 -4.94 -11.14
CA GLU A 213 14.39 -6.19 -10.41
C GLU A 213 13.99 -5.98 -8.94
N ILE A 214 13.23 -6.94 -8.40
CA ILE A 214 12.79 -6.99 -7.02
C ILE A 214 13.59 -8.07 -6.29
N ASN A 215 14.22 -7.71 -5.19
CA ASN A 215 15.10 -8.59 -4.41
C ASN A 215 14.31 -9.55 -3.52
N GLY A 216 13.08 -9.23 -3.17
CA GLY A 216 12.23 -10.12 -2.38
C GLY A 216 10.77 -9.69 -2.39
N LEU A 217 9.90 -10.70 -2.29
CA LEU A 217 8.45 -10.54 -2.15
C LEU A 217 8.05 -11.14 -0.80
N LEU A 218 7.45 -10.32 0.07
CA LEU A 218 6.94 -10.71 1.37
C LEU A 218 5.41 -10.72 1.31
N LEU A 219 4.82 -11.83 1.67
CA LEU A 219 3.38 -12.02 1.65
C LEU A 219 2.87 -12.30 3.06
N VAL A 220 2.01 -11.42 3.55
CA VAL A 220 1.38 -11.53 4.87
C VAL A 220 -0.05 -12.00 4.69
N SER A 221 -0.37 -13.19 5.23
CA SER A 221 -1.70 -13.80 5.14
C SER A 221 -2.30 -13.70 3.72
N PRO A 222 -1.59 -14.20 2.68
CA PRO A 222 -1.94 -13.93 1.30
C PRO A 222 -3.23 -14.63 0.88
N ALA A 223 -4.13 -13.89 0.23
CA ALA A 223 -5.29 -14.42 -0.47
C ALA A 223 -4.91 -14.77 -1.92
N SER A 224 -4.11 -15.83 -2.10
CA SER A 224 -3.58 -16.19 -3.41
C SER A 224 -4.58 -16.93 -4.30
N ASP A 225 -5.56 -17.60 -3.69
CA ASP A 225 -6.63 -18.31 -4.38
C ASP A 225 -7.92 -18.22 -3.57
N TYR A 226 -8.91 -17.53 -4.12
CA TYR A 226 -10.22 -17.34 -3.47
C TYR A 226 -11.01 -18.64 -3.29
N GLN A 227 -10.70 -19.71 -4.02
CA GLN A 227 -11.32 -21.01 -3.82
C GLN A 227 -11.12 -21.54 -2.39
N TYR A 228 -9.97 -21.22 -1.77
CA TYR A 228 -9.67 -21.60 -0.39
C TYR A 228 -10.34 -20.69 0.67
N LEU A 229 -10.99 -19.62 0.24
CA LEU A 229 -11.63 -18.66 1.14
C LEU A 229 -13.16 -18.66 1.04
N THR A 230 -13.72 -19.30 0.00
CA THR A 230 -15.15 -19.25 -0.30
C THR A 230 -15.85 -20.53 0.10
N PHE A 231 -16.73 -20.45 1.12
CA PHE A 231 -17.53 -21.57 1.59
C PHE A 231 -18.83 -21.66 0.75
N HIS A 232 -18.95 -22.73 -0.01
CA HIS A 232 -20.18 -23.03 -0.76
C HIS A 232 -20.32 -24.55 -0.97
N PRO A 233 -21.54 -25.07 -1.23
CA PRO A 233 -21.75 -26.48 -1.50
C PRO A 233 -20.84 -27.00 -2.63
N GLY A 234 -20.15 -28.11 -2.38
CA GLY A 234 -19.22 -28.71 -3.34
C GLY A 234 -17.78 -28.23 -3.25
N ASN A 235 -17.50 -27.14 -2.51
CA ASN A 235 -16.13 -26.69 -2.24
C ASN A 235 -15.68 -27.10 -0.83
N ASN A 236 -14.82 -28.11 -0.71
CA ASN A 236 -14.29 -28.58 0.57
C ASN A 236 -12.95 -27.94 0.95
N SER A 237 -12.31 -27.20 0.05
CA SER A 237 -10.97 -26.62 0.24
C SER A 237 -10.86 -25.73 1.49
N PRO A 238 -11.82 -24.80 1.74
CA PRO A 238 -11.77 -23.96 2.94
C PRO A 238 -11.86 -24.78 4.24
N HIS A 239 -12.67 -25.84 4.25
CA HIS A 239 -12.85 -26.67 5.43
C HIS A 239 -11.52 -27.34 5.86
N TYR A 240 -10.74 -27.83 4.90
CA TYR A 240 -9.43 -28.42 5.22
C TYR A 240 -8.44 -27.38 5.72
N GLY A 241 -8.45 -26.18 5.14
CA GLY A 241 -7.54 -25.10 5.50
C GLY A 241 -7.83 -24.50 6.90
N PHE A 242 -9.11 -24.31 7.22
CA PHE A 242 -9.51 -23.63 8.47
C PHE A 242 -9.71 -24.55 9.66
N LEU A 243 -9.96 -25.85 9.45
CA LEU A 243 -10.26 -26.80 10.52
C LEU A 243 -9.19 -26.84 11.65
N PRO A 244 -7.88 -26.89 11.37
CA PRO A 244 -6.87 -26.89 12.42
C PRO A 244 -6.91 -25.61 13.28
N SER A 245 -7.14 -24.45 12.64
CA SER A 245 -7.22 -23.17 13.35
C SER A 245 -8.48 -23.08 14.21
N TYR A 246 -9.61 -23.59 13.72
CA TYR A 246 -10.85 -23.65 14.51
C TYR A 246 -10.70 -24.57 15.71
N ALA A 247 -10.07 -25.75 15.54
CA ALA A 247 -9.81 -26.68 16.64
C ALA A 247 -8.89 -26.03 17.72
N ALA A 248 -7.82 -25.36 17.28
CA ALA A 248 -6.93 -24.66 18.21
C ALA A 248 -7.66 -23.52 18.96
N THR A 249 -8.50 -22.77 18.29
CA THR A 249 -9.32 -21.71 18.89
C THR A 249 -10.31 -22.29 19.91
N ALA A 250 -11.01 -23.38 19.53
CA ALA A 250 -11.96 -24.04 20.42
C ALA A 250 -11.26 -24.58 21.70
N TYR A 251 -10.08 -25.17 21.53
CA TYR A 251 -9.25 -25.62 22.67
C TYR A 251 -8.85 -24.45 23.57
N TYR A 252 -8.35 -23.36 22.99
CA TYR A 252 -7.96 -22.16 23.76
C TYR A 252 -9.13 -21.57 24.54
N LEU A 253 -10.34 -21.58 23.98
CA LEU A 253 -11.55 -21.09 24.62
C LEU A 253 -12.22 -22.14 25.53
N SER A 254 -11.59 -23.31 25.77
CA SER A 254 -12.12 -24.41 26.57
C SER A 254 -13.50 -24.92 26.10
N LEU A 255 -13.73 -24.93 24.79
CA LEU A 255 -14.95 -25.45 24.18
C LEU A 255 -14.86 -26.95 23.83
N ILE A 256 -13.65 -27.47 23.73
CA ILE A 256 -13.28 -28.88 23.54
C ILE A 256 -12.09 -29.23 24.40
#